data_34c3be858ea6bf7dc5ffc013f565040d
#
_entry.id   34c3be858ea6bf7dc5ffc013f565040d
#
_cell.length_a   1.000
_cell.length_b   1.000
_cell.length_c   1.000
_cell.angle_alpha   90.00
_cell.angle_beta   90.00
_cell.angle_gamma   90.00
#
_symmetry.space_group_name_H-M   'P 1'
#
loop_
_entity.id
_entity.type
_entity.pdbx_description
1 polymer ?
#
loop_
_entity_poly.entity_id
_entity_poly.type
_entity_poly.pdbx_seq_one_letter_code
_entity_poly.pdbx_strand_id
1 'polypeptide(L)'
;MKTIKLAPGERLVTNQLNRKGVLPQNIVDAARDIVANVRANGDAAVRDCCQRFDGVELQSFRLPQEQIDAALEGLDPAFVAALEKAARQIREFHQREVEQSWFTTRPDGTILGVKVTPLAAAGIYVPGGTAAYPSSVIMNAVPAMVAGVPRIVMAAPASRDGRMNPYVLATARKIGITEIYKMGGAQACLLYTSPSPRDG
;
A
#
# COMPACT_ATOMS: atom_id res chain seq x y z
N MET A 1 5.16 -29.97 -7.22
CA MET A 1 5.68 -29.01 -8.23
C MET A 1 5.60 -29.68 -9.59
N LYS A 2 4.97 -29.08 -10.60
CA LYS A 2 4.88 -29.66 -11.96
C LYS A 2 6.14 -29.27 -12.73
N THR A 3 6.92 -30.27 -13.16
CA THR A 3 8.13 -30.04 -13.95
C THR A 3 7.79 -30.25 -15.42
N ILE A 4 8.12 -29.31 -16.29
CA ILE A 4 8.00 -29.44 -17.74
C ILE A 4 9.41 -29.56 -18.31
N LYS A 5 9.68 -30.67 -18.99
CA LYS A 5 10.94 -30.91 -19.72
C LYS A 5 10.72 -30.55 -21.18
N LEU A 6 11.57 -29.71 -21.74
CA LEU A 6 11.56 -29.34 -23.15
C LEU A 6 12.71 -30.03 -23.86
N ALA A 7 12.44 -30.52 -25.08
CA ALA A 7 13.50 -31.05 -25.95
C ALA A 7 14.28 -29.88 -26.59
N PRO A 8 15.51 -30.12 -27.08
CA PRO A 8 16.28 -29.10 -27.80
C PRO A 8 15.46 -28.54 -28.98
N GLY A 9 15.26 -27.21 -29.03
CA GLY A 9 14.47 -26.52 -30.05
C GLY A 9 12.96 -26.42 -29.75
N GLU A 10 12.46 -27.06 -28.74
CA GLU A 10 11.06 -26.96 -28.32
C GLU A 10 10.82 -25.67 -27.52
N ARG A 11 9.70 -24.99 -27.79
CA ARG A 11 9.32 -23.76 -27.09
C ARG A 11 8.14 -24.00 -26.16
N LEU A 12 8.23 -23.42 -24.99
CA LEU A 12 7.13 -23.44 -24.02
C LEU A 12 5.96 -22.60 -24.56
N VAL A 13 4.79 -23.22 -24.69
CA VAL A 13 3.58 -22.50 -25.09
C VAL A 13 2.77 -22.08 -23.85
N THR A 14 2.14 -20.90 -23.91
CA THR A 14 1.46 -20.25 -22.78
C THR A 14 0.41 -21.13 -22.11
N ASN A 15 -0.28 -21.99 -22.88
CA ASN A 15 -1.26 -22.93 -22.33
C ASN A 15 -0.64 -24.05 -21.46
N GLN A 16 0.63 -24.41 -21.68
CA GLN A 16 1.34 -25.40 -20.87
C GLN A 16 1.70 -24.85 -19.46
N LEU A 17 1.82 -23.53 -19.34
CA LEU A 17 2.10 -22.86 -18.06
C LEU A 17 0.87 -22.76 -17.13
N ASN A 18 -0.31 -23.07 -17.67
CA ASN A 18 -1.59 -22.94 -16.97
C ASN A 18 -1.76 -21.58 -16.22
N ARG A 19 -1.10 -20.54 -16.75
CA ARG A 19 -1.25 -19.16 -16.27
C ARG A 19 -2.52 -18.59 -16.91
N LYS A 20 -3.66 -18.91 -16.34
CA LYS A 20 -4.86 -18.10 -16.56
C LYS A 20 -4.56 -16.73 -15.94
N GLY A 21 -4.19 -15.76 -16.76
CA GLY A 21 -3.94 -14.38 -16.33
C GLY A 21 -5.22 -13.63 -15.88
N VAL A 22 -6.30 -14.38 -15.66
CA VAL A 22 -7.59 -13.84 -15.23
C VAL A 22 -7.83 -14.37 -13.82
N LEU A 23 -8.07 -13.47 -12.88
CA LEU A 23 -8.53 -13.84 -11.54
C LEU A 23 -9.83 -14.65 -11.64
N PRO A 24 -10.01 -15.70 -10.83
CA PRO A 24 -11.27 -16.41 -10.75
C PRO A 24 -12.42 -15.43 -10.49
N GLN A 25 -13.52 -15.58 -11.24
CA GLN A 25 -14.65 -14.63 -11.19
C GLN A 25 -15.23 -14.49 -9.78
N ASN A 26 -15.29 -15.56 -9.01
CA ASN A 26 -15.75 -15.55 -7.63
C ASN A 26 -14.91 -14.65 -6.70
N ILE A 27 -13.60 -14.51 -6.96
CA ILE A 27 -12.73 -13.60 -6.18
C ILE A 27 -13.03 -12.14 -6.55
N VAL A 28 -13.22 -11.88 -7.83
CA VAL A 28 -13.59 -10.54 -8.33
C VAL A 28 -14.95 -10.12 -7.78
N ASP A 29 -15.93 -11.02 -7.78
CA ASP A 29 -17.28 -10.74 -7.29
C ASP A 29 -17.26 -10.53 -5.77
N ALA A 30 -16.55 -11.37 -5.01
CA ALA A 30 -16.41 -11.17 -3.56
C ALA A 30 -15.78 -9.82 -3.19
N ALA A 31 -14.75 -9.40 -3.92
CA ALA A 31 -14.15 -8.08 -3.71
C ALA A 31 -15.12 -6.94 -4.05
N ARG A 32 -15.88 -7.07 -5.15
CA ARG A 32 -16.91 -6.10 -5.55
C ARG A 32 -17.99 -5.96 -4.51
N ASP A 33 -18.47 -7.09 -3.95
CA ASP A 33 -19.52 -7.11 -2.92
C ASP A 33 -19.06 -6.43 -1.63
N ILE A 34 -17.81 -6.68 -1.20
CA ILE A 34 -17.21 -5.99 -0.04
C ILE A 34 -17.18 -4.48 -0.31
N VAL A 35 -16.69 -4.07 -1.47
CA VAL A 35 -16.60 -2.67 -1.88
C VAL A 35 -17.98 -2.01 -1.91
N ALA A 36 -18.99 -2.67 -2.48
CA ALA A 36 -20.36 -2.17 -2.52
C ALA A 36 -20.97 -2.03 -1.11
N ASN A 37 -20.73 -3.03 -0.24
CA ASN A 37 -21.19 -3.01 1.14
C ASN A 37 -20.59 -1.84 1.94
N VAL A 38 -19.27 -1.61 1.81
CA VAL A 38 -18.62 -0.49 2.51
C VAL A 38 -19.11 0.87 1.98
N ARG A 39 -19.37 1.01 0.68
CA ARG A 39 -19.97 2.23 0.12
C ARG A 39 -21.36 2.52 0.67
N ALA A 40 -22.15 1.48 0.87
CA ALA A 40 -23.52 1.62 1.38
C ALA A 40 -23.59 1.83 2.90
N ASN A 41 -22.76 1.12 3.67
CA ASN A 41 -22.88 0.98 5.11
C ASN A 41 -21.70 1.53 5.92
N GLY A 42 -20.67 2.09 5.23
CA GLY A 42 -19.54 2.78 5.87
C GLY A 42 -18.83 1.94 6.92
N ASP A 43 -18.54 2.54 8.05
CA ASP A 43 -17.79 1.95 9.17
C ASP A 43 -18.39 0.65 9.71
N ALA A 44 -19.70 0.48 9.64
CA ALA A 44 -20.36 -0.76 10.09
C ALA A 44 -19.91 -1.96 9.24
N ALA A 45 -19.87 -1.78 7.91
CA ALA A 45 -19.37 -2.82 7.00
C ALA A 45 -17.88 -3.10 7.18
N VAL A 46 -17.08 -2.08 7.49
CA VAL A 46 -15.64 -2.26 7.80
C VAL A 46 -15.47 -3.06 9.08
N ARG A 47 -16.27 -2.80 10.14
CA ARG A 47 -16.26 -3.59 11.39
C ARG A 47 -16.62 -5.05 11.14
N ASP A 48 -17.65 -5.31 10.34
CA ASP A 48 -18.03 -6.67 9.96
C ASP A 48 -16.89 -7.39 9.24
N CYS A 49 -16.22 -6.72 8.32
CA CYS A 49 -15.05 -7.27 7.64
C CYS A 49 -13.89 -7.58 8.61
N CYS A 50 -13.56 -6.67 9.53
CA CYS A 50 -12.53 -6.92 10.55
C CYS A 50 -12.88 -8.12 11.44
N GLN A 51 -14.16 -8.24 11.85
CA GLN A 51 -14.60 -9.39 12.62
C GLN A 51 -14.51 -10.70 11.83
N ARG A 52 -14.98 -10.71 10.59
CA ARG A 52 -15.03 -11.91 9.75
C ARG A 52 -13.68 -12.40 9.27
N PHE A 53 -12.80 -11.49 8.87
CA PHE A 53 -11.54 -11.83 8.21
C PHE A 53 -10.33 -11.78 9.15
N ASP A 54 -10.32 -10.82 10.07
CA ASP A 54 -9.22 -10.61 11.00
C ASP A 54 -9.52 -11.18 12.41
N GLY A 55 -10.78 -11.51 12.70
CA GLY A 55 -11.22 -12.06 13.98
C GLY A 55 -11.09 -11.06 15.13
N VAL A 56 -11.22 -9.76 14.83
CA VAL A 56 -11.06 -8.67 15.79
C VAL A 56 -12.23 -7.71 15.76
N GLU A 57 -12.70 -7.33 16.94
CA GLU A 57 -13.69 -6.26 17.12
C GLU A 57 -12.96 -4.96 17.48
N LEU A 58 -13.10 -3.93 16.64
CA LEU A 58 -12.40 -2.66 16.79
C LEU A 58 -13.39 -1.54 17.14
N GLN A 59 -13.15 -0.86 18.25
CA GLN A 59 -13.89 0.34 18.63
C GLN A 59 -13.49 1.55 17.74
N SER A 60 -12.21 1.64 17.41
CA SER A 60 -11.65 2.66 16.52
C SER A 60 -10.72 2.02 15.51
N PHE A 61 -10.85 2.42 14.26
CA PHE A 61 -9.93 2.02 13.20
C PHE A 61 -8.62 2.82 13.25
N ARG A 62 -8.72 4.12 13.54
CA ARG A 62 -7.54 4.98 13.60
C ARG A 62 -6.70 4.63 14.81
N LEU A 63 -5.41 4.47 14.58
CA LEU A 63 -4.44 4.26 15.65
C LEU A 63 -4.18 5.58 16.38
N PRO A 64 -4.24 5.62 17.73
CA PRO A 64 -3.87 6.81 18.50
C PRO A 64 -2.43 7.23 18.24
N GLN A 65 -2.17 8.54 18.23
CA GLN A 65 -0.83 9.08 17.96
C GLN A 65 0.20 8.60 19.00
N GLU A 66 -0.21 8.47 20.25
CA GLU A 66 0.64 8.01 21.35
C GLU A 66 1.18 6.60 21.10
N GLN A 67 0.38 5.71 20.48
CA GLN A 67 0.83 4.37 20.13
C GLN A 67 1.83 4.39 18.95
N ILE A 68 1.66 5.34 18.02
CA ILE A 68 2.61 5.53 16.93
C ILE A 68 3.93 6.06 17.49
N ASP A 69 3.88 7.02 18.39
CA ASP A 69 5.07 7.65 18.97
C ASP A 69 5.88 6.68 19.85
N ALA A 70 5.20 5.82 20.60
CA ALA A 70 5.82 4.77 21.41
C ALA A 70 6.34 3.57 20.60
N ALA A 71 6.09 3.50 19.31
CA ALA A 71 6.35 2.32 18.48
C ALA A 71 7.84 1.91 18.37
N LEU A 72 8.75 2.81 18.69
CA LEU A 72 10.20 2.52 18.68
C LEU A 72 10.74 2.07 20.04
N GLU A 73 9.95 2.17 21.10
CA GLU A 73 10.36 1.80 22.44
C GLU A 73 10.61 0.28 22.55
N GLY A 74 11.71 -0.09 23.16
CA GLY A 74 12.07 -1.49 23.41
C GLY A 74 12.48 -2.31 22.20
N LEU A 75 12.64 -1.69 21.02
CA LEU A 75 13.12 -2.39 19.82
C LEU A 75 14.64 -2.51 19.82
N ASP A 76 15.12 -3.57 19.19
CA ASP A 76 16.56 -3.77 18.93
C ASP A 76 17.12 -2.60 18.09
N PRO A 77 18.14 -1.88 18.58
CA PRO A 77 18.79 -0.81 17.84
C PRO A 77 19.35 -1.27 16.47
N ALA A 78 19.79 -2.52 16.36
CA ALA A 78 20.28 -3.06 15.10
C ALA A 78 19.15 -3.17 14.05
N PHE A 79 17.93 -3.53 14.48
CA PHE A 79 16.76 -3.53 13.61
C PHE A 79 16.41 -2.11 13.14
N VAL A 80 16.42 -1.12 14.04
CA VAL A 80 16.15 0.28 13.70
C VAL A 80 17.17 0.81 12.70
N ALA A 81 18.45 0.52 12.90
CA ALA A 81 19.51 0.91 11.97
C ALA A 81 19.35 0.26 10.59
N ALA A 82 18.92 -1.02 10.54
CA ALA A 82 18.63 -1.70 9.29
C ALA A 82 17.47 -1.05 8.52
N LEU A 83 16.40 -0.63 9.22
CA LEU A 83 15.28 0.11 8.61
C LEU A 83 15.73 1.45 8.03
N GLU A 84 16.55 2.20 8.76
CA GLU A 84 17.08 3.48 8.27
C GLU A 84 17.92 3.30 7.01
N LYS A 85 18.78 2.29 7.00
CA LYS A 85 19.60 1.96 5.84
C LYS A 85 18.71 1.60 4.64
N ALA A 86 17.72 0.73 4.82
CA ALA A 86 16.80 0.33 3.76
C ALA A 86 16.01 1.53 3.21
N ALA A 87 15.44 2.37 4.09
CA ALA A 87 14.69 3.55 3.69
C ALA A 87 15.55 4.54 2.90
N ARG A 88 16.81 4.75 3.32
CA ARG A 88 17.76 5.62 2.60
C ARG A 88 18.08 5.07 1.21
N GLN A 89 18.39 3.78 1.08
CA GLN A 89 18.73 3.17 -0.21
C GLN A 89 17.55 3.22 -1.19
N ILE A 90 16.33 2.97 -0.72
CA ILE A 90 15.12 3.07 -1.54
C ILE A 90 14.87 4.52 -1.95
N ARG A 91 15.07 5.48 -1.06
CA ARG A 91 14.96 6.91 -1.36
C ARG A 91 15.96 7.34 -2.43
N GLU A 92 17.23 6.97 -2.29
CA GLU A 92 18.29 7.27 -3.26
C GLU A 92 17.97 6.71 -4.65
N PHE A 93 17.38 5.52 -4.72
CA PHE A 93 16.94 4.93 -5.98
C PHE A 93 15.83 5.74 -6.63
N HIS A 94 14.73 5.98 -5.89
CA HIS A 94 13.54 6.64 -6.43
C HIS A 94 13.74 8.14 -6.69
N GLN A 95 14.72 8.80 -6.05
CA GLN A 95 15.08 10.18 -6.38
C GLN A 95 15.52 10.35 -7.84
N ARG A 96 16.03 9.29 -8.48
CA ARG A 96 16.41 9.30 -9.89
C ARG A 96 15.24 9.16 -10.86
N GLU A 97 14.08 8.74 -10.35
CA GLU A 97 12.84 8.56 -11.13
C GLU A 97 11.94 9.80 -11.11
N VAL A 98 12.32 10.84 -10.34
CA VAL A 98 11.51 12.06 -10.22
C VAL A 98 11.56 12.82 -11.53
N GLU A 99 10.41 12.89 -12.20
CA GLU A 99 10.22 13.70 -13.39
C GLU A 99 10.06 15.19 -13.00
N GLN A 100 10.56 16.07 -13.88
CA GLN A 100 10.40 17.50 -13.71
C GLN A 100 9.45 18.09 -14.73
N SER A 101 8.68 19.09 -14.32
CA SER A 101 7.88 19.88 -15.26
C SER A 101 8.79 20.65 -16.20
N TRP A 102 8.40 20.72 -17.48
CA TRP A 102 9.10 21.52 -18.47
C TRP A 102 8.12 22.18 -19.41
N PHE A 103 8.48 23.38 -19.90
CA PHE A 103 7.70 24.16 -20.83
C PHE A 103 8.61 24.74 -21.91
N THR A 104 8.10 24.83 -23.12
CA THR A 104 8.75 25.49 -24.25
C THR A 104 7.79 26.47 -24.92
N THR A 105 8.32 27.59 -25.38
CA THR A 105 7.53 28.59 -26.13
C THR A 105 7.95 28.54 -27.59
N ARG A 106 6.99 28.43 -28.49
CA ARG A 106 7.20 28.49 -29.92
C ARG A 106 7.29 29.94 -30.40
N PRO A 107 7.83 30.18 -31.64
CA PRO A 107 7.91 31.54 -32.20
C PRO A 107 6.56 32.24 -32.35
N ASP A 108 5.47 31.48 -32.52
CA ASP A 108 4.08 31.98 -32.62
C ASP A 108 3.46 32.35 -31.23
N GLY A 109 4.23 32.22 -30.14
CA GLY A 109 3.74 32.43 -28.78
C GLY A 109 3.06 31.23 -28.11
N THR A 110 2.89 30.12 -28.83
CA THR A 110 2.29 28.90 -28.27
C THR A 110 3.20 28.31 -27.19
N ILE A 111 2.65 28.02 -26.00
CA ILE A 111 3.36 27.35 -24.90
C ILE A 111 2.95 25.88 -24.87
N LEU A 112 3.92 24.98 -24.91
CA LEU A 112 3.76 23.54 -24.78
C LEU A 112 4.63 23.03 -23.63
N GLY A 113 4.16 22.00 -22.94
CA GLY A 113 4.97 21.41 -21.86
C GLY A 113 4.29 20.29 -21.14
N VAL A 114 5.00 19.74 -20.19
CA VAL A 114 4.50 18.73 -19.24
C VAL A 114 4.54 19.34 -17.86
N LYS A 115 3.39 19.32 -17.18
CA LYS A 115 3.29 19.70 -15.78
C LYS A 115 3.23 18.44 -14.93
N VAL A 116 4.25 18.20 -14.13
CA VAL A 116 4.31 17.11 -13.16
C VAL A 116 3.91 17.66 -11.80
N THR A 117 2.90 17.06 -11.17
CA THR A 117 2.44 17.44 -9.84
C THR A 117 2.24 16.21 -8.98
N PRO A 118 2.60 16.25 -7.68
CA PRO A 118 2.31 15.14 -6.78
C PRO A 118 0.81 14.95 -6.59
N LEU A 119 0.40 13.73 -6.24
CA LEU A 119 -0.95 13.45 -5.75
C LEU A 119 -1.18 14.20 -4.43
N ALA A 120 -2.41 14.65 -4.18
CA ALA A 120 -2.78 15.32 -2.94
C ALA A 120 -2.68 14.37 -1.72
N ALA A 121 -2.93 13.09 -1.91
CA ALA A 121 -2.77 12.06 -0.89
C ALA A 121 -2.51 10.70 -1.53
N ALA A 122 -1.87 9.79 -0.79
CA ALA A 122 -1.70 8.40 -1.17
C ALA A 122 -2.10 7.48 -0.01
N GLY A 123 -2.88 6.45 -0.32
CA GLY A 123 -3.14 5.34 0.58
C GLY A 123 -2.16 4.21 0.31
N ILE A 124 -1.54 3.70 1.36
CA ILE A 124 -0.70 2.51 1.27
C ILE A 124 -1.30 1.37 2.06
N TYR A 125 -1.23 0.17 1.52
CA TYR A 125 -1.69 -1.04 2.19
C TYR A 125 -0.50 -1.93 2.55
N VAL A 126 -0.44 -2.31 3.82
CA VAL A 126 0.56 -3.25 4.32
C VAL A 126 -0.15 -4.52 4.76
N PRO A 127 0.11 -5.66 4.10
CA PRO A 127 -0.56 -6.89 4.45
C PRO A 127 -0.20 -7.33 5.87
N GLY A 128 -1.18 -7.89 6.57
CA GLY A 128 -1.02 -8.56 7.85
C GLY A 128 -1.03 -10.07 7.69
N GLY A 129 -1.12 -10.78 8.79
CA GLY A 129 -1.15 -12.23 8.86
C GLY A 129 -0.01 -12.79 9.67
N THR A 130 0.49 -13.99 9.30
CA THR A 130 1.52 -14.71 10.06
C THR A 130 2.91 -14.08 10.01
N ALA A 131 3.19 -13.26 9.01
CA ALA A 131 4.48 -12.60 8.83
C ALA A 131 4.36 -11.06 8.92
N ALA A 132 5.37 -10.42 9.51
CA ALA A 132 5.52 -8.97 9.47
C ALA A 132 6.18 -8.53 8.16
N TYR A 133 5.68 -7.45 7.58
CA TYR A 133 6.23 -6.89 6.33
C TYR A 133 6.67 -5.42 6.49
N PRO A 134 7.68 -5.13 7.35
CA PRO A 134 8.20 -3.78 7.50
C PRO A 134 8.76 -3.22 6.19
N SER A 135 9.33 -4.09 5.34
CA SER A 135 9.80 -3.69 4.01
C SER A 135 8.69 -3.15 3.11
N SER A 136 7.46 -3.69 3.20
CA SER A 136 6.33 -3.17 2.42
C SER A 136 5.96 -1.74 2.82
N VAL A 137 6.12 -1.37 4.08
CA VAL A 137 5.92 0.02 4.53
C VAL A 137 6.90 0.94 3.79
N ILE A 138 8.20 0.60 3.81
CA ILE A 138 9.25 1.41 3.18
C ILE A 138 9.02 1.49 1.67
N MET A 139 8.80 0.35 1.02
CA MET A 139 8.67 0.27 -0.44
C MET A 139 7.43 0.99 -0.99
N ASN A 140 6.39 1.15 -0.20
CA ASN A 140 5.19 1.90 -0.61
C ASN A 140 5.29 3.40 -0.23
N ALA A 141 5.74 3.70 0.99
CA ALA A 141 5.73 5.07 1.48
C ALA A 141 6.88 5.93 0.95
N VAL A 142 8.09 5.39 0.87
CA VAL A 142 9.26 6.17 0.45
C VAL A 142 9.14 6.69 -0.98
N PRO A 143 8.69 5.91 -1.98
CA PRO A 143 8.42 6.45 -3.32
C PRO A 143 7.37 7.57 -3.33
N ALA A 144 6.28 7.42 -2.56
CA ALA A 144 5.27 8.46 -2.43
C ALA A 144 5.84 9.75 -1.82
N MET A 145 6.70 9.65 -0.80
CA MET A 145 7.39 10.80 -0.21
C MET A 145 8.34 11.47 -1.20
N VAL A 146 9.10 10.67 -1.97
CA VAL A 146 10.01 11.18 -3.01
C VAL A 146 9.24 11.90 -4.11
N ALA A 147 8.07 11.39 -4.48
CA ALA A 147 7.17 12.04 -5.43
C ALA A 147 6.53 13.33 -4.88
N GLY A 148 6.77 13.69 -3.62
CA GLY A 148 6.25 14.91 -3.01
C GLY A 148 4.80 14.82 -2.53
N VAL A 149 4.25 13.62 -2.33
CA VAL A 149 2.89 13.42 -1.81
C VAL A 149 2.82 13.91 -0.37
N PRO A 150 2.00 14.95 -0.05
CA PRO A 150 2.01 15.59 1.26
C PRO A 150 1.30 14.78 2.34
N ARG A 151 0.37 13.91 1.97
CA ARG A 151 -0.40 13.08 2.91
C ARG A 151 -0.30 11.63 2.52
N ILE A 152 0.26 10.79 3.42
CA ILE A 152 0.34 9.36 3.23
C ILE A 152 -0.41 8.68 4.37
N VAL A 153 -1.39 7.87 4.02
CA VAL A 153 -2.24 7.14 4.94
C VAL A 153 -1.96 5.66 4.83
N MET A 154 -1.72 5.00 5.94
CA MET A 154 -1.42 3.57 5.98
C MET A 154 -2.61 2.77 6.50
N ALA A 155 -2.99 1.72 5.79
CA ALA A 155 -3.89 0.69 6.26
C ALA A 155 -3.14 -0.63 6.44
N ALA A 156 -3.32 -1.27 7.59
CA ALA A 156 -2.82 -2.61 7.86
C ALA A 156 -3.75 -3.31 8.86
N PRO A 157 -4.05 -4.61 8.69
CA PRO A 157 -4.94 -5.31 9.60
C PRO A 157 -4.32 -5.42 11.00
N ALA A 158 -5.18 -5.40 12.00
CA ALA A 158 -4.80 -5.70 13.37
C ALA A 158 -4.72 -7.21 13.60
N SER A 159 -3.94 -7.62 14.57
CA SER A 159 -3.98 -8.97 15.12
C SER A 159 -5.27 -9.19 15.93
N ARG A 160 -5.56 -10.45 16.30
CA ARG A 160 -6.78 -10.80 17.06
C ARG A 160 -6.91 -10.07 18.42
N ASP A 161 -5.81 -9.62 18.97
CA ASP A 161 -5.76 -8.81 20.21
C ASP A 161 -6.00 -7.30 19.94
N GLY A 162 -6.32 -6.92 18.73
CA GLY A 162 -6.55 -5.52 18.32
C GLY A 162 -5.29 -4.68 18.15
N ARG A 163 -4.10 -5.28 18.28
CA ARG A 163 -2.81 -4.58 18.16
C ARG A 163 -2.26 -4.70 16.74
N MET A 164 -1.49 -3.72 16.36
CA MET A 164 -0.69 -3.80 15.13
C MET A 164 0.64 -4.49 15.39
N ASN A 165 1.17 -5.12 14.34
CA ASN A 165 2.50 -5.69 14.41
C ASN A 165 3.54 -4.61 14.78
N PRO A 166 4.35 -4.80 15.85
CA PRO A 166 5.25 -3.76 16.35
C PRO A 166 6.33 -3.35 15.36
N TYR A 167 6.82 -4.29 14.55
CA TYR A 167 7.84 -3.99 13.54
C TYR A 167 7.29 -3.16 12.36
N VAL A 168 6.04 -3.42 11.97
CA VAL A 168 5.33 -2.63 10.94
C VAL A 168 5.07 -1.21 11.46
N LEU A 169 4.60 -1.11 12.71
CA LEU A 169 4.30 0.18 13.34
C LEU A 169 5.57 1.02 13.55
N ALA A 170 6.64 0.41 14.05
CA ALA A 170 7.92 1.06 14.22
C ALA A 170 8.51 1.57 12.90
N THR A 171 8.35 0.77 11.83
CA THR A 171 8.79 1.19 10.49
C THR A 171 8.00 2.41 10.01
N ALA A 172 6.67 2.38 10.17
CA ALA A 172 5.80 3.51 9.83
C ALA A 172 6.20 4.78 10.58
N ARG A 173 6.41 4.68 11.90
CA ARG A 173 6.88 5.79 12.75
C ARG A 173 8.24 6.32 12.28
N LYS A 174 9.19 5.42 12.01
CA LYS A 174 10.57 5.79 11.62
C LYS A 174 10.65 6.55 10.32
N ILE A 175 9.78 6.22 9.35
CA ILE A 175 9.74 6.92 8.06
C ILE A 175 8.78 8.12 8.06
N GLY A 176 8.07 8.39 9.16
CA GLY A 176 7.27 9.59 9.33
C GLY A 176 5.79 9.46 8.95
N ILE A 177 5.22 8.24 8.92
CA ILE A 177 3.79 8.04 8.75
C ILE A 177 3.09 8.29 10.10
N THR A 178 2.11 9.18 10.10
CA THR A 178 1.35 9.60 11.29
C THR A 178 -0.14 9.30 11.21
N GLU A 179 -0.60 8.80 10.07
CA GLU A 179 -2.01 8.45 9.87
C GLU A 179 -2.13 6.97 9.51
N ILE A 180 -2.55 6.17 10.50
CA ILE A 180 -2.56 4.71 10.41
C ILE A 180 -3.94 4.18 10.82
N TYR A 181 -4.47 3.24 10.01
CA TYR A 181 -5.75 2.61 10.24
C TYR A 181 -5.62 1.09 10.33
N LYS A 182 -6.29 0.53 11.34
CA LYS A 182 -6.35 -0.91 11.61
C LYS A 182 -7.43 -1.55 10.76
N MET A 183 -7.14 -1.81 9.51
CA MET A 183 -8.04 -2.51 8.60
C MET A 183 -7.25 -3.15 7.46
N GLY A 184 -7.77 -4.25 6.94
CA GLY A 184 -7.14 -5.01 5.86
C GLY A 184 -8.07 -5.23 4.68
N GLY A 185 -7.63 -6.03 3.70
CA GLY A 185 -8.44 -6.51 2.60
C GLY A 185 -9.01 -5.45 1.65
N ALA A 186 -10.05 -5.84 0.91
CA ALA A 186 -10.70 -4.98 -0.07
C ALA A 186 -11.39 -3.76 0.56
N GLN A 187 -11.84 -3.86 1.82
CA GLN A 187 -12.47 -2.76 2.55
C GLN A 187 -11.53 -1.59 2.80
N ALA A 188 -10.21 -1.82 2.90
CA ALA A 188 -9.23 -0.77 3.07
C ALA A 188 -9.05 0.06 1.79
N CYS A 189 -9.27 -0.51 0.61
CA CYS A 189 -9.08 0.18 -0.66
C CYS A 189 -10.05 1.34 -0.86
N LEU A 190 -11.25 1.30 -0.28
CA LEU A 190 -12.27 2.33 -0.46
C LEU A 190 -12.04 3.61 0.34
N LEU A 191 -11.34 3.54 1.45
CA LEU A 191 -11.06 4.73 2.26
C LEU A 191 -10.08 5.68 1.57
N TYR A 192 -9.38 5.23 0.53
CA TYR A 192 -8.29 5.97 -0.10
C TYR A 192 -8.47 6.18 -1.61
N THR A 193 -9.49 5.60 -2.22
CA THR A 193 -9.81 5.89 -3.62
C THR A 193 -10.67 7.15 -3.68
N SER A 194 -10.03 8.31 -3.76
CA SER A 194 -10.66 9.47 -4.39
C SER A 194 -11.02 9.06 -5.83
N PRO A 195 -12.21 9.41 -6.32
CA PRO A 195 -12.53 9.21 -7.73
C PRO A 195 -11.42 9.87 -8.56
N SER A 196 -10.79 9.07 -9.43
CA SER A 196 -9.82 9.61 -10.37
C SER A 196 -10.52 10.64 -11.26
N PRO A 197 -9.88 11.76 -11.60
CA PRO A 197 -10.42 12.69 -12.61
C PRO A 197 -10.70 12.03 -13.96
N ARG A 198 -10.24 10.79 -14.16
CA ARG A 198 -10.51 9.98 -15.37
C ARG A 198 -11.79 9.15 -15.25
N ASP A 199 -12.44 9.09 -14.09
CA ASP A 199 -13.67 8.34 -13.85
C ASP A 199 -14.94 9.23 -13.95
N GLY A 200 -14.76 10.46 -14.40
CA GLY A 200 -15.82 11.45 -14.67
C GLY A 200 -16.04 11.69 -16.13
#